data_02965ad3544f6cee07ec0c6f32257560
#
_entry.id   02965ad3544f6cee07ec0c6f32257560
#
_cell.length_a   1.000
_cell.length_b   1.000
_cell.length_c   1.000
_cell.angle_alpha   90.00
_cell.angle_beta   90.00
_cell.angle_gamma   90.00
#
_symmetry.space_group_name_H-M   'P 1'
#
loop_
_entity.id
_entity.type
_entity.pdbx_description
1 polymer ?
#
loop_
_entity_poly.entity_id
_entity_poly.type
_entity_poly.pdbx_seq_one_letter_code
_entity_poly.pdbx_strand_id
1 'polypeptide(L)'
;GSEMCIRDRTKTFTTTVTVTGRDSVVDKGLWPTIKDSEKTISFSVSGKRSYLNELDDSDFYANVDLANIIVDKDDTNKASVKVDIGCTKYRHSITFNGGDHMLPLSVEKYMQKQFEVKVSVVGSLSGAKALGNKPQANPKVVKIGGPESIVSTIASANVNIKVDDNTIISDNQITDRGDLTLIDDNGDEIDISKLDVDSQYQSIAVTVDVLSTKEVPIKCTTTGSPAGGKSVLGVELSEESVMLKGNAEALNNITSIDVGPIDISGATDDISTSVDLTGYLPDGVFIVNSSKAKLSIDIKIETNATSTMTLNSSNITYDGLEDGYTLTFVTDKSSVIVSGTKSDIDTLSGTTLKGKIDVTGLGTGTHTVTVKPNLDETKYTWGEIKVQIVIGREGDGGGTTGTDGTGTASGSTTGDTTSGDTGTGGSSGSTSS
;
A
#
# COMPACT_ATOMS: atom_id res chain seq x y z
N GLY A 1 16.30 -83.98 51.16
CA GLY A 1 15.32 -83.41 50.35
C GLY A 1 15.48 -81.90 50.25
N SER A 2 15.82 -81.43 49.16
CA SER A 2 15.45 -80.19 48.53
C SER A 2 16.52 -79.75 47.53
N GLU A 3 16.75 -80.56 46.54
CA GLU A 3 17.35 -80.09 45.28
C GLU A 3 16.23 -79.80 44.33
N MET A 4 15.40 -78.88 44.72
CA MET A 4 14.31 -78.38 43.83
C MET A 4 14.47 -76.92 43.64
N CYS A 5 14.74 -76.61 42.38
CA CYS A 5 14.55 -75.24 41.80
C CYS A 5 15.74 -74.29 41.85
N ILE A 6 16.91 -74.71 41.36
CA ILE A 6 17.79 -73.80 40.64
C ILE A 6 17.62 -74.15 39.13
N ARG A 7 16.42 -73.98 38.59
CA ARG A 7 16.24 -73.94 37.16
C ARG A 7 16.43 -72.53 36.74
N ASP A 8 17.45 -72.25 35.98
CA ASP A 8 17.58 -70.98 35.29
C ASP A 8 16.30 -70.76 34.43
N ARG A 9 15.73 -69.66 34.55
CA ARG A 9 14.56 -69.25 33.72
C ARG A 9 15.01 -68.26 32.72
N THR A 10 14.24 -68.11 31.65
CA THR A 10 14.41 -67.10 30.63
C THR A 10 13.27 -66.10 30.74
N LYS A 11 13.59 -64.80 30.71
CA LYS A 11 12.63 -63.71 30.66
C LYS A 11 13.05 -62.76 29.57
N THR A 12 12.07 -62.20 28.85
CA THR A 12 12.29 -61.23 27.77
C THR A 12 12.14 -59.83 28.36
N PHE A 13 13.03 -58.96 27.94
CA PHE A 13 13.05 -57.56 28.29
C PHE A 13 13.15 -56.71 27.03
N THR A 14 12.79 -55.44 27.16
CA THR A 14 12.90 -54.45 26.10
C THR A 14 13.67 -53.24 26.58
N THR A 15 14.46 -52.61 25.72
CA THR A 15 15.14 -51.36 26.06
C THR A 15 15.32 -50.50 24.83
N THR A 16 15.45 -49.19 25.03
CA THR A 16 15.70 -48.21 23.97
C THR A 16 17.18 -48.21 23.61
N VAL A 17 17.48 -48.13 22.32
CA VAL A 17 18.83 -48.05 21.80
C VAL A 17 19.38 -46.65 21.92
N THR A 18 20.50 -46.49 22.60
CA THR A 18 21.28 -45.24 22.63
C THR A 18 22.33 -45.27 21.53
N VAL A 19 22.33 -44.25 20.68
CA VAL A 19 23.18 -44.18 19.49
C VAL A 19 24.28 -43.16 19.69
N THR A 20 25.52 -43.51 19.39
CA THR A 20 26.72 -42.66 19.43
C THR A 20 27.52 -42.80 18.15
N GLY A 21 28.56 -41.99 17.93
CA GLY A 21 29.53 -42.15 16.86
C GLY A 21 29.03 -41.73 15.47
N ARG A 22 27.95 -40.92 15.38
CA ARG A 22 27.40 -40.42 14.08
C ARG A 22 28.45 -39.64 13.30
N ASP A 23 29.22 -38.77 13.94
CA ASP A 23 30.23 -37.92 13.29
C ASP A 23 31.26 -38.76 12.51
N SER A 24 31.68 -39.90 13.08
CA SER A 24 32.61 -40.82 12.40
C SER A 24 32.06 -41.43 11.09
N VAL A 25 30.75 -41.49 10.94
CA VAL A 25 30.09 -41.97 9.71
C VAL A 25 29.92 -40.84 8.73
N VAL A 26 29.56 -39.65 9.23
CA VAL A 26 29.47 -38.42 8.43
C VAL A 26 30.83 -38.06 7.83
N ASP A 27 31.91 -38.19 8.58
CA ASP A 27 33.30 -38.00 8.09
C ASP A 27 33.67 -38.95 6.93
N LYS A 28 33.02 -40.09 6.86
CA LYS A 28 33.16 -41.07 5.74
C LYS A 28 32.23 -40.72 4.55
N GLY A 29 31.47 -39.62 4.64
CA GLY A 29 30.52 -39.18 3.61
C GLY A 29 29.21 -40.00 3.60
N LEU A 30 28.84 -40.60 4.70
CA LEU A 30 27.66 -41.47 4.83
C LEU A 30 26.71 -40.91 5.91
N TRP A 31 25.41 -41.05 5.68
CA TRP A 31 24.35 -40.70 6.61
C TRP A 31 23.58 -41.93 7.06
N PRO A 32 23.68 -42.34 8.32
CA PRO A 32 22.97 -43.50 8.85
C PRO A 32 21.57 -43.09 9.32
N THR A 33 20.56 -43.86 8.92
CA THR A 33 19.17 -43.71 9.36
C THR A 33 18.69 -44.99 10.03
N ILE A 34 18.23 -44.88 11.27
CA ILE A 34 17.63 -45.97 12.05
C ILE A 34 16.11 -45.79 12.00
N LYS A 35 15.37 -46.81 11.59
CA LYS A 35 13.91 -46.79 11.59
C LYS A 35 13.36 -46.68 13.02
N ASP A 36 12.23 -46.03 13.23
CA ASP A 36 11.64 -45.90 14.56
C ASP A 36 11.30 -47.25 15.20
N SER A 37 10.92 -48.25 14.38
CA SER A 37 10.69 -49.63 14.84
C SER A 37 11.95 -50.33 15.40
N GLU A 38 13.13 -49.85 15.02
CA GLU A 38 14.42 -50.42 15.41
C GLU A 38 15.05 -49.64 16.60
N LYS A 39 14.45 -48.60 17.07
CA LYS A 39 14.91 -47.83 18.23
C LYS A 39 14.69 -48.53 19.56
N THR A 40 13.90 -49.61 19.58
CA THR A 40 13.65 -50.45 20.75
C THR A 40 13.96 -51.88 20.39
N ILE A 41 14.76 -52.52 21.19
CA ILE A 41 15.12 -53.92 20.98
C ILE A 41 14.57 -54.79 22.11
N SER A 42 14.20 -56.04 21.71
CA SER A 42 13.79 -57.05 22.65
C SER A 42 14.84 -58.16 22.68
N PHE A 43 15.17 -58.58 23.87
CA PHE A 43 16.17 -59.61 24.08
C PHE A 43 15.79 -60.53 25.25
N SER A 44 16.34 -61.72 25.29
CA SER A 44 16.06 -62.71 26.33
C SER A 44 17.25 -62.87 27.25
N VAL A 45 16.97 -62.95 28.53
CA VAL A 45 17.98 -63.12 29.58
C VAL A 45 17.67 -64.36 30.40
N SER A 46 18.68 -65.19 30.67
CA SER A 46 18.61 -66.39 31.52
C SER A 46 19.32 -66.13 32.85
N GLY A 47 18.75 -66.64 33.92
CA GLY A 47 19.33 -66.57 35.24
C GLY A 47 18.41 -67.10 36.33
N LYS A 48 18.85 -67.02 37.58
CA LYS A 48 18.05 -67.43 38.75
C LYS A 48 16.74 -66.69 38.82
N ARG A 49 15.64 -67.36 39.09
CA ARG A 49 14.29 -66.77 39.17
C ARG A 49 14.23 -65.57 40.06
N SER A 50 14.94 -65.58 41.24
CA SER A 50 14.97 -64.44 42.15
C SER A 50 15.51 -63.17 41.49
N TYR A 51 16.61 -63.27 40.73
CA TYR A 51 17.22 -62.15 40.06
C TYR A 51 16.34 -61.63 38.91
N LEU A 52 15.78 -62.53 38.09
CA LEU A 52 14.92 -62.14 36.99
C LEU A 52 13.61 -61.49 37.41
N ASN A 53 13.11 -61.80 38.61
CA ASN A 53 11.89 -61.17 39.14
C ASN A 53 12.15 -59.74 39.66
N GLU A 54 13.37 -59.41 40.04
CA GLU A 54 13.80 -58.11 40.54
C GLU A 54 14.27 -57.17 39.42
N LEU A 55 14.40 -57.70 38.17
CA LEU A 55 14.79 -56.93 37.00
C LEU A 55 13.58 -56.45 36.24
N ASP A 56 13.64 -55.20 35.81
CA ASP A 56 12.74 -54.57 34.87
C ASP A 56 13.48 -53.98 33.68
N ASP A 57 12.75 -53.47 32.67
CA ASP A 57 13.30 -52.93 31.42
C ASP A 57 14.29 -51.78 31.65
N SER A 58 14.13 -51.01 32.72
CA SER A 58 14.98 -49.85 33.07
C SER A 58 16.35 -50.26 33.62
N ASP A 59 16.52 -51.51 34.05
CA ASP A 59 17.80 -52.05 34.51
C ASP A 59 18.76 -52.36 33.34
N PHE A 60 18.28 -52.31 32.09
CA PHE A 60 19.07 -52.67 30.92
C PHE A 60 19.38 -51.42 30.08
N TYR A 61 20.50 -51.51 29.39
CA TYR A 61 20.91 -50.53 28.39
C TYR A 61 21.30 -51.22 27.10
N ALA A 62 21.10 -50.54 25.96
CA ALA A 62 21.53 -50.97 24.65
C ALA A 62 22.26 -49.84 23.97
N ASN A 63 23.55 -49.96 23.76
CA ASN A 63 24.38 -48.95 23.15
C ASN A 63 24.80 -49.38 21.74
N VAL A 64 24.80 -48.45 20.81
CA VAL A 64 25.24 -48.61 19.44
C VAL A 64 26.27 -47.51 19.13
N ASP A 65 27.46 -47.96 18.71
CA ASP A 65 28.49 -47.06 18.20
C ASP A 65 28.53 -47.15 16.67
N LEU A 66 28.01 -46.13 16.00
CA LEU A 66 27.98 -46.08 14.54
C LEU A 66 29.35 -46.01 13.89
N ALA A 67 30.43 -45.70 14.63
CA ALA A 67 31.79 -45.79 14.08
C ALA A 67 32.13 -47.19 13.56
N ASN A 68 31.45 -48.23 14.14
CA ASN A 68 31.65 -49.64 13.81
C ASN A 68 30.60 -50.20 12.84
N ILE A 69 29.97 -49.35 12.05
CA ILE A 69 28.98 -49.75 11.04
C ILE A 69 29.58 -50.67 9.98
N ILE A 70 28.87 -51.73 9.64
CA ILE A 70 29.21 -52.70 8.58
C ILE A 70 28.22 -52.43 7.42
N VAL A 71 28.70 -51.83 6.35
CA VAL A 71 27.92 -51.61 5.13
C VAL A 71 27.81 -52.93 4.35
N ASP A 72 26.63 -53.23 3.84
CA ASP A 72 26.37 -54.40 3.02
C ASP A 72 27.14 -54.27 1.69
N LYS A 73 27.77 -55.37 1.27
CA LYS A 73 28.58 -55.41 0.04
C LYS A 73 27.72 -55.46 -1.22
N ASP A 74 26.51 -56.01 -1.10
CA ASP A 74 25.58 -56.20 -2.22
C ASP A 74 24.58 -55.03 -2.34
N ASP A 75 24.33 -54.34 -1.25
CA ASP A 75 23.44 -53.17 -1.19
C ASP A 75 24.04 -52.07 -0.29
N THR A 76 24.75 -51.15 -0.90
CA THR A 76 25.45 -50.05 -0.20
C THR A 76 24.53 -49.12 0.56
N ASN A 77 23.20 -49.19 0.34
CA ASN A 77 22.20 -48.44 1.09
C ASN A 77 21.76 -49.14 2.38
N LYS A 78 22.29 -50.36 2.64
CA LYS A 78 22.02 -51.11 3.85
C LYS A 78 23.28 -51.27 4.67
N ALA A 79 23.10 -51.26 5.96
CA ALA A 79 24.17 -51.52 6.89
C ALA A 79 23.62 -52.16 8.16
N SER A 80 24.52 -52.65 8.97
CA SER A 80 24.20 -53.16 10.30
C SER A 80 25.29 -52.75 11.28
N VAL A 81 24.92 -52.66 12.54
CA VAL A 81 25.86 -52.35 13.62
C VAL A 81 25.56 -53.23 14.83
N LYS A 82 26.59 -53.69 15.52
CA LYS A 82 26.46 -54.48 16.74
C LYS A 82 25.89 -53.62 17.87
N VAL A 83 24.88 -54.17 18.56
CA VAL A 83 24.32 -53.59 19.76
C VAL A 83 25.00 -54.16 20.99
N ASP A 84 25.56 -53.30 21.82
CA ASP A 84 26.13 -53.68 23.11
C ASP A 84 25.01 -53.58 24.17
N ILE A 85 24.52 -54.74 24.60
CA ILE A 85 23.45 -54.86 25.60
C ILE A 85 24.06 -55.19 26.95
N GLY A 86 23.70 -54.43 27.97
CA GLY A 86 24.17 -54.66 29.31
C GLY A 86 23.07 -54.48 30.36
N CYS A 87 23.40 -54.86 31.56
CA CYS A 87 22.52 -54.69 32.72
C CYS A 87 23.26 -53.97 33.84
N THR A 88 22.58 -53.10 34.53
CA THR A 88 23.12 -52.36 35.68
C THR A 88 23.18 -53.21 36.93
N LYS A 89 22.24 -54.15 37.09
CA LYS A 89 22.13 -55.07 38.21
C LYS A 89 22.51 -56.50 37.79
N TYR A 90 23.02 -57.31 38.74
CA TYR A 90 23.29 -58.74 38.52
C TYR A 90 24.19 -59.08 37.33
N ARG A 91 25.07 -58.23 36.91
CA ARG A 91 25.89 -58.24 35.68
C ARG A 91 26.62 -59.59 35.45
N HIS A 92 27.03 -60.27 36.51
CA HIS A 92 27.75 -61.56 36.46
C HIS A 92 26.88 -62.79 36.77
N SER A 93 25.57 -62.56 37.02
CA SER A 93 24.63 -63.58 37.49
C SER A 93 23.52 -63.87 36.48
N ILE A 94 23.54 -63.15 35.38
CA ILE A 94 22.60 -63.29 34.27
C ILE A 94 23.37 -63.54 32.98
N THR A 95 22.74 -64.23 31.99
CA THR A 95 23.28 -64.47 30.69
C THR A 95 22.35 -64.01 29.62
N PHE A 96 22.85 -63.20 28.70
CA PHE A 96 22.10 -62.77 27.51
C PHE A 96 22.04 -63.92 26.51
N ASN A 97 20.82 -64.23 26.03
CA ASN A 97 20.59 -65.29 25.06
C ASN A 97 20.51 -64.71 23.65
N GLY A 98 20.95 -65.50 22.64
CA GLY A 98 20.74 -65.12 21.23
C GLY A 98 21.94 -64.55 20.50
N GLY A 99 23.13 -64.53 21.16
CA GLY A 99 24.35 -64.02 20.53
C GLY A 99 24.43 -62.54 20.30
N ASP A 100 25.21 -62.12 19.31
CA ASP A 100 25.34 -60.70 18.94
C ASP A 100 24.07 -60.18 18.32
N HIS A 101 23.49 -59.16 18.92
CA HIS A 101 22.37 -58.44 18.34
C HIS A 101 22.89 -57.41 17.33
N MET A 102 22.43 -57.53 16.08
CA MET A 102 22.75 -56.58 15.01
C MET A 102 21.55 -55.70 14.71
N LEU A 103 21.76 -54.38 14.78
CA LEU A 103 20.75 -53.38 14.43
C LEU A 103 20.86 -53.09 12.93
N PRO A 104 19.80 -53.35 12.14
CA PRO A 104 19.78 -52.96 10.75
C PRO A 104 19.51 -51.46 10.62
N LEU A 105 20.19 -50.81 9.68
CA LEU A 105 20.01 -49.41 9.37
C LEU A 105 20.17 -49.16 7.87
N SER A 106 19.57 -48.07 7.38
CA SER A 106 19.82 -47.59 6.03
C SER A 106 20.93 -46.55 6.04
N VAL A 107 21.68 -46.52 4.94
CA VAL A 107 22.78 -45.57 4.76
C VAL A 107 22.57 -44.85 3.45
N GLU A 108 22.67 -43.54 3.48
CA GLU A 108 22.66 -42.71 2.29
C GLU A 108 23.97 -41.91 2.21
N LYS A 109 24.23 -41.30 1.06
CA LYS A 109 25.33 -40.39 0.92
C LYS A 109 25.04 -39.11 1.75
N TYR A 110 26.04 -38.70 2.53
CA TYR A 110 25.98 -37.43 3.24
C TYR A 110 26.19 -36.26 2.26
N MET A 111 25.33 -35.28 2.31
CA MET A 111 25.45 -34.03 1.57
C MET A 111 25.37 -32.83 2.52
N GLN A 112 26.17 -31.82 2.24
CA GLN A 112 26.10 -30.54 2.95
C GLN A 112 25.95 -29.39 1.96
N LYS A 113 24.98 -28.51 2.18
CA LYS A 113 24.76 -27.27 1.40
C LYS A 113 24.68 -26.07 2.30
N GLN A 114 24.96 -24.91 1.71
CA GLN A 114 24.76 -23.61 2.34
C GLN A 114 23.52 -22.96 1.77
N PHE A 115 22.71 -22.35 2.65
CA PHE A 115 21.48 -21.65 2.28
C PHE A 115 21.51 -20.26 2.88
N GLU A 116 21.13 -19.26 2.08
CA GLU A 116 20.87 -17.91 2.57
C GLU A 116 19.56 -17.93 3.35
N VAL A 117 19.57 -17.31 4.53
CA VAL A 117 18.39 -17.23 5.41
C VAL A 117 17.47 -16.12 4.91
N LYS A 118 16.28 -16.52 4.47
CA LYS A 118 15.20 -15.59 4.11
C LYS A 118 14.42 -15.23 5.36
N VAL A 119 14.29 -13.94 5.64
CA VAL A 119 13.55 -13.44 6.78
C VAL A 119 12.17 -12.99 6.36
N SER A 120 11.16 -13.45 7.08
CA SER A 120 9.80 -12.94 6.99
C SER A 120 9.40 -12.31 8.33
N VAL A 121 8.85 -11.09 8.26
CA VAL A 121 8.33 -10.39 9.43
C VAL A 121 6.81 -10.32 9.31
N VAL A 122 6.12 -10.91 10.26
CA VAL A 122 4.65 -10.94 10.30
C VAL A 122 4.14 -9.96 11.35
N GLY A 123 3.22 -9.10 10.94
CA GLY A 123 2.64 -8.08 11.80
C GLY A 123 3.01 -6.66 11.38
N SER A 124 2.65 -5.71 12.21
CA SER A 124 2.87 -4.27 11.97
C SER A 124 3.01 -3.53 13.31
N LEU A 125 3.57 -2.36 13.25
CA LEU A 125 3.63 -1.42 14.35
C LEU A 125 2.51 -0.39 14.21
N SER A 126 1.95 0.07 15.33
CA SER A 126 0.98 1.16 15.35
C SER A 126 1.64 2.52 15.52
N GLY A 127 0.86 3.58 15.35
CA GLY A 127 1.31 4.97 15.47
C GLY A 127 2.18 5.40 14.28
N ALA A 128 3.09 6.33 14.55
CA ALA A 128 3.96 6.91 13.52
C ALA A 128 5.23 6.08 13.25
N LYS A 129 5.10 4.75 13.22
CA LYS A 129 6.20 3.80 13.05
C LYS A 129 5.88 2.75 11.99
N ALA A 130 6.88 2.32 11.26
CA ALA A 130 6.78 1.22 10.29
C ALA A 130 8.06 0.39 10.29
N LEU A 131 7.94 -0.86 9.85
CA LEU A 131 9.09 -1.75 9.68
C LEU A 131 9.92 -1.37 8.46
N GLY A 132 11.22 -1.46 8.56
CA GLY A 132 12.16 -1.34 7.46
C GLY A 132 11.97 -2.45 6.42
N ASN A 133 12.44 -2.21 5.20
CA ASN A 133 12.23 -3.12 4.07
C ASN A 133 13.25 -4.27 3.99
N LYS A 134 14.30 -4.22 4.80
CA LYS A 134 15.42 -5.17 4.71
C LYS A 134 15.75 -5.75 6.07
N PRO A 135 14.93 -6.68 6.59
CA PRO A 135 15.28 -7.41 7.80
C PRO A 135 16.58 -8.19 7.58
N GLN A 136 17.39 -8.31 8.63
CA GLN A 136 18.69 -8.98 8.59
C GLN A 136 18.69 -10.19 9.51
N ALA A 137 19.09 -11.36 8.99
CA ALA A 137 19.35 -12.53 9.81
C ALA A 137 20.81 -12.56 10.26
N ASN A 138 21.05 -13.08 11.44
CA ASN A 138 22.39 -13.36 11.95
C ASN A 138 22.43 -14.77 12.56
N PRO A 139 23.09 -15.75 11.90
CA PRO A 139 23.86 -15.63 10.67
C PRO A 139 22.99 -15.48 9.41
N LYS A 140 23.55 -14.87 8.35
CA LYS A 140 22.89 -14.72 7.05
C LYS A 140 22.86 -16.00 6.22
N VAL A 141 23.75 -16.93 6.50
CA VAL A 141 23.91 -18.20 5.79
C VAL A 141 24.00 -19.32 6.81
N VAL A 142 23.27 -20.37 6.57
CA VAL A 142 23.29 -21.59 7.38
C VAL A 142 23.85 -22.77 6.57
N LYS A 143 24.55 -23.67 7.24
CA LYS A 143 25.01 -24.92 6.65
C LYS A 143 24.08 -26.03 7.12
N ILE A 144 23.55 -26.77 6.18
CA ILE A 144 22.63 -27.87 6.41
C ILE A 144 23.24 -29.13 5.84
N GLY A 145 23.47 -30.13 6.71
CA GLY A 145 23.93 -31.46 6.35
C GLY A 145 22.84 -32.50 6.52
N GLY A 146 23.04 -33.65 5.90
CA GLY A 146 22.09 -34.76 6.03
C GLY A 146 22.11 -35.73 4.85
N PRO A 147 21.09 -36.59 4.72
CA PRO A 147 20.98 -37.52 3.59
C PRO A 147 20.78 -36.73 2.29
N GLU A 148 21.48 -37.16 1.23
CA GLU A 148 21.41 -36.51 -0.08
C GLU A 148 19.98 -36.41 -0.61
N SER A 149 19.15 -37.41 -0.33
CA SER A 149 17.74 -37.44 -0.74
C SER A 149 16.91 -36.26 -0.17
N ILE A 150 17.23 -35.79 1.04
CA ILE A 150 16.53 -34.66 1.68
C ILE A 150 17.24 -33.34 1.38
N VAL A 151 18.57 -33.27 1.57
CA VAL A 151 19.30 -32.00 1.40
C VAL A 151 19.22 -31.50 -0.03
N SER A 152 19.09 -32.37 -1.03
CA SER A 152 18.94 -31.96 -2.44
C SER A 152 17.60 -31.28 -2.72
N THR A 153 16.54 -31.62 -1.99
CA THR A 153 15.19 -31.05 -2.18
C THR A 153 14.96 -29.73 -1.44
N ILE A 154 15.90 -29.31 -0.59
CA ILE A 154 15.76 -28.04 0.13
C ILE A 154 15.80 -26.88 -0.86
N ALA A 155 14.68 -26.16 -0.98
CA ALA A 155 14.53 -24.95 -1.81
C ALA A 155 14.88 -23.66 -1.06
N SER A 156 14.54 -23.58 0.24
CA SER A 156 14.81 -22.38 1.02
C SER A 156 14.96 -22.64 2.53
N ALA A 157 15.74 -21.77 3.17
CA ALA A 157 15.88 -21.67 4.62
C ALA A 157 15.23 -20.37 5.08
N ASN A 158 14.18 -20.47 5.89
CA ASN A 158 13.34 -19.32 6.28
C ASN A 158 13.36 -19.13 7.79
N VAL A 159 13.24 -17.89 8.22
CA VAL A 159 13.02 -17.51 9.62
C VAL A 159 11.89 -16.51 9.69
N ASN A 160 10.93 -16.77 10.54
CA ASN A 160 9.78 -15.92 10.76
C ASN A 160 9.84 -15.30 12.16
N ILE A 161 9.67 -13.98 12.25
CA ILE A 161 9.44 -13.29 13.50
C ILE A 161 8.08 -12.60 13.50
N LYS A 162 7.48 -12.46 14.67
CA LYS A 162 6.22 -11.77 14.83
C LYS A 162 6.45 -10.45 15.53
N VAL A 163 5.92 -9.38 14.96
CA VAL A 163 6.03 -8.01 15.47
C VAL A 163 4.64 -7.47 15.76
N ASP A 164 4.48 -6.88 16.94
CA ASP A 164 3.27 -6.20 17.37
C ASP A 164 3.62 -4.97 18.23
N ASP A 165 2.60 -4.30 18.78
CA ASP A 165 2.77 -3.08 19.56
C ASP A 165 3.48 -3.31 20.91
N ASN A 166 3.61 -4.55 21.38
CA ASN A 166 4.32 -4.91 22.59
C ASN A 166 5.80 -5.23 22.32
N THR A 167 6.20 -5.27 21.05
CA THR A 167 7.56 -5.57 20.65
C THR A 167 8.51 -4.48 21.12
N ILE A 168 9.62 -4.88 21.73
CA ILE A 168 10.62 -3.95 22.27
C ILE A 168 11.42 -3.33 21.13
N ILE A 169 11.43 -2.01 21.08
CA ILE A 169 12.23 -1.23 20.13
C ILE A 169 13.39 -0.58 20.87
N SER A 170 14.61 -0.83 20.43
CA SER A 170 15.83 -0.20 20.96
C SER A 170 16.63 0.37 19.79
N ASP A 171 17.10 1.61 19.93
CA ASP A 171 17.91 2.29 18.90
C ASP A 171 17.28 2.29 17.49
N ASN A 172 15.96 2.44 17.42
CA ASN A 172 15.18 2.33 16.18
C ASN A 172 15.32 0.97 15.49
N GLN A 173 15.55 -0.09 16.25
CA GLN A 173 15.62 -1.46 15.76
C GLN A 173 14.80 -2.40 16.65
N ILE A 174 14.28 -3.44 16.02
CA ILE A 174 13.73 -4.61 16.69
C ILE A 174 14.74 -5.73 16.50
N THR A 175 15.15 -6.38 17.58
CA THR A 175 15.92 -7.62 17.54
C THR A 175 15.12 -8.71 18.22
N ASP A 176 14.81 -9.75 17.46
CA ASP A 176 14.06 -10.91 17.94
C ASP A 176 14.70 -12.20 17.40
N ARG A 177 14.25 -13.35 17.88
CA ARG A 177 14.74 -14.65 17.45
C ARG A 177 13.60 -15.47 16.88
N GLY A 178 13.87 -16.06 15.75
CA GLY A 178 12.95 -16.98 15.09
C GLY A 178 13.57 -18.35 14.85
N ASP A 179 12.75 -19.38 14.80
CA ASP A 179 13.18 -20.74 14.52
C ASP A 179 13.43 -20.91 13.01
N LEU A 180 14.48 -21.67 12.68
CA LEU A 180 14.81 -22.01 11.30
C LEU A 180 13.78 -23.01 10.76
N THR A 181 13.17 -22.69 9.65
CA THR A 181 12.26 -23.56 8.90
C THR A 181 12.83 -23.83 7.53
N LEU A 182 12.95 -25.09 7.14
CA LEU A 182 13.40 -25.51 5.82
C LEU A 182 12.20 -25.91 4.97
N ILE A 183 12.16 -25.43 3.74
CA ILE A 183 11.07 -25.71 2.81
C ILE A 183 11.64 -26.41 1.58
N ASP A 184 10.95 -27.44 1.12
CA ASP A 184 11.31 -28.17 -0.08
C ASP A 184 10.81 -27.51 -1.38
N ASP A 185 11.13 -28.12 -2.53
CA ASP A 185 10.73 -27.64 -3.86
C ASP A 185 9.19 -27.66 -4.08
N ASN A 186 8.43 -28.43 -3.27
CA ASN A 186 6.97 -28.50 -3.32
C ASN A 186 6.29 -27.47 -2.41
N GLY A 187 7.05 -26.83 -1.52
CA GLY A 187 6.56 -25.89 -0.52
C GLY A 187 6.24 -26.55 0.84
N ASP A 188 6.59 -27.80 1.03
CA ASP A 188 6.39 -28.53 2.27
C ASP A 188 7.54 -28.30 3.26
N GLU A 189 7.24 -28.30 4.56
CA GLU A 189 8.24 -28.14 5.61
C GLU A 189 9.01 -29.43 5.84
N ILE A 190 10.34 -29.32 5.88
CA ILE A 190 11.27 -30.41 6.14
C ILE A 190 11.55 -30.50 7.64
N ASP A 191 11.42 -31.70 8.18
CA ASP A 191 11.75 -32.01 9.58
C ASP A 191 13.26 -31.89 9.85
N ILE A 192 13.66 -30.81 10.51
CA ILE A 192 15.06 -30.51 10.85
C ILE A 192 15.69 -31.60 11.72
N SER A 193 14.92 -32.37 12.52
CA SER A 193 15.42 -33.41 13.39
C SER A 193 16.08 -34.56 12.61
N LYS A 194 15.80 -34.69 11.32
CA LYS A 194 16.37 -35.69 10.41
C LYS A 194 17.63 -35.21 9.71
N LEU A 195 18.10 -34.01 10.02
CA LEU A 195 19.23 -33.35 9.39
C LEU A 195 20.33 -33.07 10.40
N ASP A 196 21.51 -32.79 9.88
CA ASP A 196 22.64 -32.25 10.64
C ASP A 196 22.64 -30.75 10.56
N VAL A 197 21.97 -30.13 11.54
CA VAL A 197 21.85 -28.68 11.68
C VAL A 197 22.45 -28.30 13.02
N ASP A 198 23.48 -27.44 12.98
CA ASP A 198 24.11 -26.92 14.20
C ASP A 198 23.05 -26.26 15.09
N SER A 199 23.11 -26.54 16.39
CA SER A 199 22.17 -26.02 17.38
C SER A 199 22.10 -24.48 17.37
N GLN A 200 23.17 -23.79 17.03
CA GLN A 200 23.19 -22.33 16.87
C GLN A 200 22.26 -21.83 15.78
N TYR A 201 21.93 -22.65 14.78
CA TYR A 201 21.03 -22.30 13.67
C TYR A 201 19.56 -22.60 13.97
N GLN A 202 19.25 -23.33 15.03
CA GLN A 202 17.86 -23.63 15.40
C GLN A 202 17.10 -22.37 15.81
N SER A 203 17.78 -21.37 16.36
CA SER A 203 17.20 -20.09 16.73
C SER A 203 18.08 -18.94 16.21
N ILE A 204 17.64 -18.28 15.16
CA ILE A 204 18.38 -17.24 14.44
C ILE A 204 17.92 -15.86 14.90
N ALA A 205 18.88 -15.00 15.22
CA ALA A 205 18.59 -13.60 15.53
C ALA A 205 18.21 -12.85 14.23
N VAL A 206 17.15 -12.08 14.32
CA VAL A 206 16.67 -11.22 13.24
C VAL A 206 16.63 -9.79 13.75
N THR A 207 17.22 -8.88 12.98
CA THR A 207 17.18 -7.44 13.25
C THR A 207 16.39 -6.73 12.16
N VAL A 208 15.46 -5.87 12.55
CA VAL A 208 14.62 -5.08 11.66
C VAL A 208 14.69 -3.62 12.07
N ASP A 209 14.98 -2.74 11.13
CA ASP A 209 14.94 -1.29 11.37
C ASP A 209 13.49 -0.83 11.60
N VAL A 210 13.32 0.12 12.49
CA VAL A 210 12.06 0.82 12.73
C VAL A 210 12.17 2.22 12.17
N LEU A 211 11.32 2.53 11.20
CA LEU A 211 11.28 3.81 10.49
C LEU A 211 10.12 4.64 11.02
N SER A 212 10.28 5.96 10.96
CA SER A 212 9.15 6.89 11.17
C SER A 212 8.21 6.87 9.98
N THR A 213 6.95 7.24 10.21
CA THR A 213 5.98 7.43 9.13
C THR A 213 5.46 8.85 9.10
N LYS A 214 5.10 9.34 7.92
CA LYS A 214 4.51 10.65 7.68
C LYS A 214 3.53 10.57 6.52
N GLU A 215 2.34 11.09 6.72
CA GLU A 215 1.40 11.30 5.63
C GLU A 215 1.76 12.58 4.88
N VAL A 216 1.84 12.49 3.56
CA VAL A 216 2.27 13.58 2.69
C VAL A 216 1.27 13.76 1.56
N PRO A 217 0.78 15.00 1.30
CA PRO A 217 -0.12 15.28 0.20
C PRO A 217 0.59 15.14 -1.15
N ILE A 218 -0.18 14.72 -2.16
CA ILE A 218 0.28 14.62 -3.54
C ILE A 218 -0.26 15.84 -4.29
N LYS A 219 0.61 16.51 -5.04
CA LYS A 219 0.25 17.63 -5.91
C LYS A 219 0.58 17.26 -7.35
N CYS A 220 -0.33 17.54 -8.24
CA CYS A 220 -0.10 17.38 -9.68
C CYS A 220 -0.04 18.76 -10.34
N THR A 221 0.98 18.93 -11.18
CA THR A 221 1.13 20.15 -11.99
C THR A 221 0.96 19.81 -13.46
N THR A 222 0.43 20.76 -14.24
CA THR A 222 0.28 20.64 -15.68
C THR A 222 1.12 21.68 -16.40
N THR A 223 1.50 21.41 -17.63
CA THR A 223 2.20 22.35 -18.53
C THR A 223 1.48 22.45 -19.86
N GLY A 224 1.61 23.59 -20.53
CA GLY A 224 0.92 23.87 -21.78
C GLY A 224 -0.49 24.39 -21.58
N SER A 225 -1.27 24.42 -22.67
CA SER A 225 -2.68 24.85 -22.66
C SER A 225 -3.50 23.90 -23.52
N PRO A 226 -4.75 23.62 -23.16
CA PRO A 226 -5.66 22.86 -24.00
C PRO A 226 -5.90 23.53 -25.36
N ALA A 227 -6.53 22.82 -26.30
CA ALA A 227 -6.92 23.36 -27.60
C ALA A 227 -7.79 24.62 -27.44
N GLY A 228 -7.79 25.49 -28.46
CA GLY A 228 -8.60 26.70 -28.46
C GLY A 228 -10.08 26.41 -28.18
N GLY A 229 -10.67 27.16 -27.26
CA GLY A 229 -12.05 26.97 -26.80
C GLY A 229 -12.24 25.84 -25.78
N LYS A 230 -11.16 25.35 -25.18
CA LYS A 230 -11.15 24.34 -24.10
C LYS A 230 -10.47 24.91 -22.86
N SER A 231 -10.83 24.40 -21.69
CA SER A 231 -10.22 24.72 -20.41
C SER A 231 -10.11 23.48 -19.54
N VAL A 232 -9.16 23.50 -18.60
CA VAL A 232 -9.06 22.49 -17.54
C VAL A 232 -10.16 22.74 -16.52
N LEU A 233 -11.03 21.76 -16.32
CA LEU A 233 -12.05 21.80 -15.27
C LEU A 233 -11.47 21.40 -13.91
N GLY A 234 -10.57 20.43 -13.89
CA GLY A 234 -9.92 19.96 -12.67
C GLY A 234 -8.91 18.84 -12.94
N VAL A 235 -8.17 18.52 -11.90
CA VAL A 235 -7.25 17.37 -11.87
C VAL A 235 -7.72 16.45 -10.74
N GLU A 236 -8.09 15.23 -11.09
CA GLU A 236 -8.52 14.20 -10.15
C GLU A 236 -7.37 13.20 -9.96
N LEU A 237 -7.05 12.94 -8.71
CA LEU A 237 -6.02 11.97 -8.33
C LEU A 237 -6.68 10.76 -7.67
N SER A 238 -6.22 9.55 -7.95
CA SER A 238 -6.71 8.34 -7.28
C SER A 238 -6.40 8.34 -5.77
N GLU A 239 -5.38 9.07 -5.35
CA GLU A 239 -4.98 9.28 -3.96
C GLU A 239 -4.54 10.75 -3.78
N GLU A 240 -5.10 11.43 -2.79
CA GLU A 240 -4.74 12.82 -2.48
C GLU A 240 -3.51 12.92 -1.56
N SER A 241 -3.25 11.85 -0.80
CA SER A 241 -2.10 11.74 0.08
C SER A 241 -1.55 10.30 0.11
N VAL A 242 -0.33 10.14 0.54
CA VAL A 242 0.30 8.83 0.72
C VAL A 242 1.11 8.80 2.01
N MET A 243 1.07 7.64 2.68
CA MET A 243 1.86 7.40 3.89
C MET A 243 3.27 6.96 3.48
N LEU A 244 4.26 7.76 3.84
CA LEU A 244 5.68 7.48 3.65
C LEU A 244 6.30 6.90 4.91
N LYS A 245 7.37 6.12 4.76
CA LYS A 245 8.25 5.67 5.83
C LYS A 245 9.71 5.94 5.48
N GLY A 246 10.49 6.31 6.49
CA GLY A 246 11.90 6.62 6.32
C GLY A 246 12.54 7.13 7.60
N ASN A 247 13.78 7.61 7.49
CA ASN A 247 14.40 8.33 8.59
C ASN A 247 13.60 9.62 8.88
N ALA A 248 13.40 9.94 10.16
CA ALA A 248 12.60 11.09 10.58
C ALA A 248 13.11 12.42 9.98
N GLU A 249 14.43 12.59 9.87
CA GLU A 249 15.05 13.78 9.27
C GLU A 249 14.72 13.91 7.78
N ALA A 250 14.81 12.80 7.03
CA ALA A 250 14.46 12.79 5.61
C ALA A 250 12.98 13.09 5.40
N LEU A 251 12.09 12.50 6.23
CA LEU A 251 10.65 12.74 6.15
C LEU A 251 10.25 14.17 6.50
N ASN A 252 10.94 14.82 7.45
CA ASN A 252 10.65 16.19 7.84
C ASN A 252 10.81 17.16 6.67
N ASN A 253 11.75 16.90 5.77
CA ASN A 253 12.04 17.72 4.59
C ASN A 253 11.01 17.54 3.46
N ILE A 254 10.15 16.52 3.51
CA ILE A 254 9.13 16.27 2.49
C ILE A 254 7.82 16.90 2.95
N THR A 255 7.37 17.91 2.24
CA THR A 255 6.09 18.60 2.50
C THR A 255 4.98 18.20 1.54
N SER A 256 5.33 17.81 0.32
CA SER A 256 4.43 17.30 -0.71
C SER A 256 5.22 16.39 -1.66
N ILE A 257 4.51 15.56 -2.40
CA ILE A 257 5.04 14.86 -3.58
C ILE A 257 4.49 15.61 -4.80
N ASP A 258 5.35 16.31 -5.52
CA ASP A 258 4.98 17.10 -6.68
C ASP A 258 5.16 16.27 -7.95
N VAL A 259 4.04 15.83 -8.52
CA VAL A 259 4.00 14.98 -9.71
C VAL A 259 3.80 15.83 -10.95
N GLY A 260 4.46 15.48 -12.03
CA GLY A 260 4.40 16.19 -13.30
C GLY A 260 5.66 17.02 -13.59
N PRO A 261 5.57 18.04 -14.45
CA PRO A 261 4.37 18.55 -15.10
C PRO A 261 3.80 17.61 -16.18
N ILE A 262 2.48 17.44 -16.20
CA ILE A 262 1.77 16.71 -17.25
C ILE A 262 1.49 17.67 -18.41
N ASP A 263 1.91 17.33 -19.62
CA ASP A 263 1.69 18.17 -20.80
C ASP A 263 0.24 18.03 -21.28
N ILE A 264 -0.49 19.16 -21.30
CA ILE A 264 -1.86 19.27 -21.77
C ILE A 264 -1.99 20.07 -23.06
N SER A 265 -0.86 20.35 -23.74
CA SER A 265 -0.82 21.19 -24.93
C SER A 265 -1.71 20.62 -26.03
N GLY A 266 -2.68 21.43 -26.49
CA GLY A 266 -3.60 21.06 -27.56
C GLY A 266 -4.62 19.97 -27.20
N ALA A 267 -4.78 19.64 -25.93
CA ALA A 267 -5.75 18.64 -25.51
C ALA A 267 -7.19 19.05 -25.83
N THR A 268 -7.94 18.14 -26.47
CA THR A 268 -9.36 18.31 -26.82
C THR A 268 -10.29 17.55 -25.88
N ASP A 269 -9.77 16.51 -25.25
CA ASP A 269 -10.51 15.56 -24.41
C ASP A 269 -9.76 15.33 -23.10
N ASP A 270 -10.40 14.66 -22.15
CA ASP A 270 -9.80 14.28 -20.87
C ASP A 270 -8.50 13.49 -21.08
N ILE A 271 -7.53 13.76 -20.22
CA ILE A 271 -6.24 13.05 -20.21
C ILE A 271 -6.22 12.15 -18.98
N SER A 272 -6.11 10.83 -19.21
CA SER A 272 -5.90 9.84 -18.15
C SER A 272 -4.49 9.26 -18.27
N THR A 273 -3.73 9.34 -17.20
CA THR A 273 -2.37 8.82 -17.12
C THR A 273 -2.09 8.19 -15.76
N SER A 274 -0.98 7.48 -15.64
CA SER A 274 -0.56 6.93 -14.36
C SER A 274 0.94 7.11 -14.15
N VAL A 275 1.32 7.40 -12.92
CA VAL A 275 2.70 7.70 -12.54
C VAL A 275 3.10 6.81 -11.36
N ASP A 276 4.34 6.36 -11.35
CA ASP A 276 4.93 5.66 -10.21
C ASP A 276 5.54 6.69 -9.25
N LEU A 277 4.95 6.81 -8.07
CA LEU A 277 5.38 7.75 -7.03
C LEU A 277 6.78 7.45 -6.48
N THR A 278 7.26 6.21 -6.61
CA THR A 278 8.59 5.84 -6.10
C THR A 278 9.73 6.62 -6.77
N GLY A 279 9.52 7.05 -8.03
CA GLY A 279 10.48 7.88 -8.77
C GLY A 279 10.60 9.33 -8.26
N TYR A 280 9.68 9.77 -7.41
CA TYR A 280 9.66 11.12 -6.84
C TYR A 280 10.16 11.17 -5.40
N LEU A 281 10.52 10.03 -4.81
CA LEU A 281 10.98 9.93 -3.44
C LEU A 281 12.52 9.98 -3.36
N PRO A 282 13.08 10.65 -2.35
CA PRO A 282 14.51 10.61 -2.10
C PRO A 282 14.96 9.23 -1.60
N ASP A 283 16.24 8.95 -1.70
CA ASP A 283 16.85 7.72 -1.22
C ASP A 283 16.53 7.48 0.27
N GLY A 284 16.18 6.24 0.59
CA GLY A 284 15.84 5.84 1.97
C GLY A 284 14.42 6.18 2.43
N VAL A 285 13.60 6.76 1.56
CA VAL A 285 12.17 6.99 1.80
C VAL A 285 11.35 6.05 0.93
N PHE A 286 10.33 5.44 1.53
CA PHE A 286 9.50 4.42 0.90
C PHE A 286 8.03 4.67 1.16
N ILE A 287 7.17 4.18 0.29
CA ILE A 287 5.72 4.15 0.51
C ILE A 287 5.40 2.99 1.45
N VAL A 288 4.59 3.24 2.48
CA VAL A 288 4.19 2.20 3.45
C VAL A 288 3.40 1.10 2.77
N ASN A 289 2.41 1.47 1.97
CA ASN A 289 1.59 0.52 1.19
C ASN A 289 1.98 0.58 -0.28
N SER A 290 2.72 -0.41 -0.76
CA SER A 290 3.20 -0.48 -2.15
C SER A 290 2.08 -0.49 -3.20
N SER A 291 0.85 -0.90 -2.85
CA SER A 291 -0.29 -0.83 -3.77
C SER A 291 -0.68 0.60 -4.14
N LYS A 292 -0.32 1.58 -3.31
CA LYS A 292 -0.54 3.02 -3.54
C LYS A 292 0.65 3.71 -4.24
N ALA A 293 1.66 2.97 -4.64
CA ALA A 293 2.80 3.52 -5.36
C ALA A 293 2.42 4.01 -6.76
N LYS A 294 1.41 3.39 -7.38
CA LYS A 294 0.92 3.78 -8.70
C LYS A 294 -0.26 4.74 -8.55
N LEU A 295 -0.04 6.00 -8.91
CA LEU A 295 -1.05 7.05 -8.90
C LEU A 295 -1.71 7.16 -10.28
N SER A 296 -3.05 7.11 -10.33
CA SER A 296 -3.81 7.47 -11.52
C SER A 296 -4.18 8.95 -11.46
N ILE A 297 -4.05 9.62 -12.59
CA ILE A 297 -4.29 11.06 -12.73
C ILE A 297 -5.26 11.26 -13.89
N ASP A 298 -6.40 11.87 -13.62
CA ASP A 298 -7.39 12.23 -14.62
C ASP A 298 -7.52 13.76 -14.69
N ILE A 299 -7.14 14.34 -15.82
CA ILE A 299 -7.25 15.77 -16.08
C ILE A 299 -8.50 15.98 -16.93
N LYS A 300 -9.47 16.67 -16.35
CA LYS A 300 -10.75 16.97 -17.01
C LYS A 300 -10.64 18.19 -17.91
N ILE A 301 -10.93 18.00 -19.18
CA ILE A 301 -10.90 19.04 -20.21
C ILE A 301 -12.32 19.33 -20.68
N GLU A 302 -12.76 20.56 -20.56
CA GLU A 302 -14.11 20.95 -20.94
C GLU A 302 -14.13 22.05 -21.98
N THR A 303 -15.21 22.08 -22.77
CA THR A 303 -15.44 23.16 -23.75
C THR A 303 -15.81 24.45 -23.04
N ASN A 304 -15.21 25.56 -23.43
CA ASN A 304 -15.59 26.89 -22.96
C ASN A 304 -16.95 27.30 -23.58
N ALA A 305 -17.75 27.93 -22.77
CA ALA A 305 -19.03 28.44 -23.15
C ALA A 305 -19.16 29.91 -22.73
N THR A 306 -20.14 30.60 -23.30
CA THR A 306 -20.49 31.96 -22.95
C THR A 306 -21.96 32.04 -22.61
N SER A 307 -22.31 32.91 -21.68
CA SER A 307 -23.69 33.26 -21.36
C SER A 307 -23.84 34.78 -21.39
N THR A 308 -24.95 35.27 -21.96
CA THR A 308 -25.29 36.68 -21.91
C THR A 308 -26.23 36.90 -20.75
N MET A 309 -25.77 37.64 -19.75
CA MET A 309 -26.55 38.00 -18.56
C MET A 309 -26.95 39.47 -18.59
N THR A 310 -28.08 39.76 -17.97
CA THR A 310 -28.54 41.16 -17.82
C THR A 310 -28.26 41.62 -16.41
N LEU A 311 -27.51 42.71 -16.31
CA LEU A 311 -27.31 43.43 -15.05
C LEU A 311 -28.27 44.61 -15.00
N ASN A 312 -29.26 44.54 -14.10
CA ASN A 312 -30.20 45.65 -13.88
C ASN A 312 -29.60 46.62 -12.87
N SER A 313 -29.88 47.91 -13.04
CA SER A 313 -29.47 48.99 -12.10
C SER A 313 -29.91 48.69 -10.65
N SER A 314 -31.08 48.12 -10.47
CA SER A 314 -31.63 47.71 -9.17
C SER A 314 -30.80 46.65 -8.42
N ASN A 315 -29.91 45.95 -9.14
CA ASN A 315 -29.03 44.95 -8.60
C ASN A 315 -27.59 45.44 -8.41
N ILE A 316 -27.34 46.72 -8.59
CA ILE A 316 -26.05 47.37 -8.40
C ILE A 316 -26.05 48.10 -7.07
N THR A 317 -25.14 47.75 -6.21
CA THR A 317 -24.85 48.47 -4.96
C THR A 317 -23.70 49.44 -5.19
N TYR A 318 -23.61 50.47 -4.36
CA TYR A 318 -22.54 51.47 -4.44
C TYR A 318 -21.93 51.72 -3.08
N ASP A 319 -20.64 52.05 -3.07
CA ASP A 319 -19.92 52.56 -1.91
C ASP A 319 -19.40 53.97 -2.19
N GLY A 320 -19.10 54.70 -1.12
CA GLY A 320 -18.37 55.96 -1.19
C GLY A 320 -19.21 57.17 -1.58
N LEU A 321 -20.56 57.05 -1.59
CA LEU A 321 -21.43 58.25 -1.75
C LEU A 321 -21.40 59.09 -0.47
N GLU A 322 -21.04 60.36 -0.58
CA GLU A 322 -20.98 61.30 0.55
C GLU A 322 -22.38 61.61 1.07
N ASP A 323 -22.50 61.98 2.36
CA ASP A 323 -23.74 62.36 2.98
C ASP A 323 -24.31 63.64 2.32
N GLY A 324 -25.64 63.67 2.08
CA GLY A 324 -26.30 64.77 1.42
C GLY A 324 -26.30 64.70 -0.10
N TYR A 325 -25.81 63.58 -0.68
CA TYR A 325 -25.91 63.32 -2.12
C TYR A 325 -26.88 62.21 -2.41
N THR A 326 -27.48 62.20 -3.60
CA THR A 326 -28.35 61.16 -4.15
C THR A 326 -27.72 60.60 -5.43
N LEU A 327 -27.87 59.31 -5.65
CA LEU A 327 -27.38 58.62 -6.85
C LEU A 327 -28.57 58.06 -7.62
N THR A 328 -28.59 58.31 -8.92
CA THR A 328 -29.58 57.77 -9.85
C THR A 328 -28.87 57.11 -11.01
N PHE A 329 -29.27 55.92 -11.36
CA PHE A 329 -28.76 55.24 -12.53
C PHE A 329 -29.45 55.75 -13.81
N VAL A 330 -28.68 56.20 -14.80
CA VAL A 330 -29.15 56.53 -16.14
C VAL A 330 -29.22 55.23 -16.98
N THR A 331 -28.24 54.36 -16.81
CA THR A 331 -28.24 53.06 -17.47
C THR A 331 -29.09 52.09 -16.65
N ASP A 332 -30.28 51.75 -17.15
CA ASP A 332 -31.20 50.83 -16.45
C ASP A 332 -30.80 49.37 -16.54
N LYS A 333 -30.24 48.95 -17.71
CA LYS A 333 -29.81 47.58 -17.97
C LYS A 333 -28.53 47.57 -18.78
N SER A 334 -27.64 46.65 -18.44
CA SER A 334 -26.41 46.34 -19.17
C SER A 334 -26.34 44.84 -19.53
N SER A 335 -25.99 44.57 -20.77
CA SER A 335 -25.75 43.20 -21.23
C SER A 335 -24.29 42.81 -20.94
N VAL A 336 -24.09 41.74 -20.24
CA VAL A 336 -22.78 41.24 -19.81
C VAL A 336 -22.57 39.86 -20.41
N ILE A 337 -21.52 39.71 -21.23
CA ILE A 337 -21.10 38.38 -21.74
C ILE A 337 -20.13 37.81 -20.70
N VAL A 338 -20.50 36.66 -20.15
CA VAL A 338 -19.70 35.91 -19.18
C VAL A 338 -19.19 34.66 -19.86
N SER A 339 -17.91 34.37 -19.75
CA SER A 339 -17.25 33.19 -20.31
C SER A 339 -16.67 32.34 -19.20
N GLY A 340 -16.70 31.02 -19.35
CA GLY A 340 -16.18 30.05 -18.42
C GLY A 340 -16.25 28.65 -19.02
N THR A 341 -16.01 27.59 -18.23
CA THR A 341 -16.30 26.24 -18.66
C THR A 341 -17.78 26.04 -18.90
N LYS A 342 -18.18 25.11 -19.73
CA LYS A 342 -19.60 24.86 -20.00
C LYS A 342 -20.36 24.53 -18.70
N SER A 343 -19.81 23.69 -17.83
CA SER A 343 -20.41 23.33 -16.54
C SER A 343 -20.65 24.58 -15.66
N ASP A 344 -19.64 25.43 -15.55
CA ASP A 344 -19.77 26.65 -14.75
C ASP A 344 -20.81 27.61 -15.34
N ILE A 345 -20.80 27.81 -16.65
CA ILE A 345 -21.77 28.67 -17.35
C ILE A 345 -23.20 28.12 -17.18
N ASP A 346 -23.41 26.81 -17.22
CA ASP A 346 -24.73 26.21 -17.04
C ASP A 346 -25.27 26.48 -15.60
N THR A 347 -24.40 26.66 -14.59
CA THR A 347 -24.81 27.03 -13.23
C THR A 347 -25.34 28.44 -13.11
N LEU A 348 -25.00 29.34 -14.06
CA LEU A 348 -25.49 30.70 -14.09
C LEU A 348 -26.92 30.81 -14.62
N SER A 349 -27.49 29.72 -15.16
CA SER A 349 -28.87 29.71 -15.66
C SER A 349 -29.86 30.07 -14.54
N GLY A 350 -30.68 31.12 -14.76
CA GLY A 350 -31.64 31.61 -13.78
C GLY A 350 -31.05 32.44 -12.64
N THR A 351 -29.71 32.62 -12.61
CA THR A 351 -29.06 33.45 -11.60
C THR A 351 -29.21 34.94 -11.93
N THR A 352 -29.57 35.77 -10.93
CA THR A 352 -29.62 37.22 -11.07
C THR A 352 -28.22 37.80 -10.87
N LEU A 353 -27.69 38.46 -11.91
CA LEU A 353 -26.41 39.14 -11.82
C LEU A 353 -26.50 40.36 -10.90
N LYS A 354 -25.59 40.44 -9.96
CA LYS A 354 -25.42 41.57 -9.05
C LYS A 354 -24.08 42.26 -9.31
N GLY A 355 -23.99 43.55 -9.00
CA GLY A 355 -22.75 44.28 -9.17
C GLY A 355 -22.53 45.30 -8.08
N LYS A 356 -21.33 45.87 -8.04
CA LYS A 356 -20.93 46.92 -7.14
C LYS A 356 -20.13 47.96 -7.87
N ILE A 357 -20.36 49.25 -7.56
CA ILE A 357 -19.60 50.40 -8.05
C ILE A 357 -19.00 51.16 -6.86
N ASP A 358 -17.86 51.79 -7.10
CA ASP A 358 -17.26 52.74 -6.18
C ASP A 358 -17.45 54.15 -6.73
N VAL A 359 -18.09 55.00 -5.95
CA VAL A 359 -18.36 56.40 -6.31
C VAL A 359 -17.61 57.38 -5.40
N THR A 360 -16.62 56.90 -4.66
CA THR A 360 -15.80 57.70 -3.75
C THR A 360 -15.19 58.90 -4.48
N GLY A 361 -15.42 60.11 -3.93
CA GLY A 361 -14.88 61.36 -4.45
C GLY A 361 -15.51 61.89 -5.74
N LEU A 362 -16.61 61.28 -6.21
CA LEU A 362 -17.33 61.76 -7.35
C LEU A 362 -18.28 62.90 -6.88
N GLY A 363 -18.15 64.08 -7.49
CA GLY A 363 -19.01 65.18 -7.25
C GLY A 363 -20.35 65.10 -8.01
N THR A 364 -21.19 66.17 -7.91
CA THR A 364 -22.47 66.31 -8.65
C THR A 364 -22.22 66.28 -10.17
N GLY A 365 -23.09 65.58 -10.91
CA GLY A 365 -23.02 65.47 -12.36
C GLY A 365 -23.22 64.04 -12.88
N THR A 366 -23.03 63.90 -14.18
CA THR A 366 -23.11 62.59 -14.84
C THR A 366 -21.75 61.97 -14.89
N HIS A 367 -21.68 60.76 -14.39
CA HIS A 367 -20.42 59.94 -14.37
C HIS A 367 -20.63 58.61 -15.07
N THR A 368 -19.56 58.12 -15.69
CA THR A 368 -19.49 56.74 -16.19
C THR A 368 -18.57 55.95 -15.27
N VAL A 369 -19.12 54.95 -14.62
CA VAL A 369 -18.41 54.13 -13.64
C VAL A 369 -18.36 52.67 -14.07
N THR A 370 -17.29 51.96 -13.68
CA THR A 370 -17.12 50.54 -13.95
C THR A 370 -17.79 49.71 -12.85
N VAL A 371 -18.59 48.76 -13.24
CA VAL A 371 -19.22 47.82 -12.31
C VAL A 371 -18.38 46.58 -12.14
N LYS A 372 -18.10 46.20 -10.91
CA LYS A 372 -17.55 44.89 -10.55
C LYS A 372 -18.72 43.94 -10.29
N PRO A 373 -18.94 42.92 -11.14
CA PRO A 373 -19.98 41.94 -10.89
C PRO A 373 -19.58 41.00 -9.73
N ASN A 374 -20.57 40.49 -9.03
CA ASN A 374 -20.38 39.50 -7.96
C ASN A 374 -20.32 38.08 -8.57
N LEU A 375 -19.25 37.81 -9.32
CA LEU A 375 -18.95 36.52 -9.91
C LEU A 375 -17.57 36.10 -9.45
N ASP A 376 -17.34 34.78 -9.38
CA ASP A 376 -16.07 34.18 -9.01
C ASP A 376 -15.05 34.34 -10.16
N GLU A 377 -14.04 35.19 -9.95
CA GLU A 377 -12.99 35.50 -10.94
C GLU A 377 -12.11 34.27 -11.27
N THR A 378 -12.17 33.21 -10.46
CA THR A 378 -11.44 31.93 -10.73
C THR A 378 -12.18 31.06 -11.74
N LYS A 379 -13.49 31.24 -11.89
CA LYS A 379 -14.36 30.44 -12.76
C LYS A 379 -14.84 31.22 -13.99
N TYR A 380 -15.02 32.50 -13.88
CA TYR A 380 -15.65 33.33 -14.90
C TYR A 380 -14.76 34.49 -15.32
N THR A 381 -14.83 34.79 -16.62
CA THR A 381 -14.26 36.00 -17.18
C THR A 381 -15.36 36.83 -17.86
N TRP A 382 -15.23 38.16 -17.85
CA TRP A 382 -16.16 39.08 -18.46
C TRP A 382 -15.44 40.31 -18.97
N GLY A 383 -16.11 41.05 -19.90
CA GLY A 383 -15.61 42.31 -20.37
C GLY A 383 -15.89 43.45 -19.37
N GLU A 384 -15.30 44.61 -19.64
CA GLU A 384 -15.55 45.80 -18.82
C GLU A 384 -17.03 46.20 -18.89
N ILE A 385 -17.67 46.38 -17.71
CA ILE A 385 -19.08 46.78 -17.58
C ILE A 385 -19.15 48.23 -17.14
N LYS A 386 -19.67 49.10 -18.00
CA LYS A 386 -19.82 50.53 -17.69
C LYS A 386 -21.28 50.89 -17.56
N VAL A 387 -21.59 51.70 -16.53
CA VAL A 387 -22.91 52.27 -16.31
C VAL A 387 -22.81 53.78 -16.13
N GLN A 388 -23.82 54.52 -16.60
CA GLN A 388 -23.92 55.93 -16.35
C GLN A 388 -24.81 56.17 -15.11
N ILE A 389 -24.32 57.03 -14.26
CA ILE A 389 -25.00 57.49 -13.04
C ILE A 389 -25.06 59.04 -12.99
N VAL A 390 -26.03 59.53 -12.31
CA VAL A 390 -26.13 60.98 -11.97
C VAL A 390 -26.05 61.08 -10.46
N ILE A 391 -25.16 61.95 -9.98
CA ILE A 391 -25.07 62.34 -8.57
C ILE A 391 -25.63 63.73 -8.42
N GLY A 392 -26.67 63.90 -7.61
CA GLY A 392 -27.30 65.19 -7.25
C GLY A 392 -27.18 65.45 -5.76
N ARG A 393 -27.48 66.67 -5.33
CA ARG A 393 -27.60 66.97 -3.90
C ARG A 393 -29.00 66.66 -3.39
N GLU A 394 -29.11 66.21 -2.16
CA GLU A 394 -30.37 65.96 -1.48
C GLU A 394 -31.08 67.35 -1.29
N GLY A 395 -32.18 67.58 -2.01
CA GLY A 395 -32.91 68.82 -1.99
C GLY A 395 -32.98 69.60 -3.32
N ASP A 396 -32.22 69.23 -4.34
CA ASP A 396 -32.21 69.84 -5.67
C ASP A 396 -33.27 69.28 -6.63
N GLY A 397 -34.19 68.50 -6.13
CA GLY A 397 -35.26 67.85 -6.87
C GLY A 397 -36.57 68.56 -6.77
N GLY A 398 -36.84 69.50 -7.66
CA GLY A 398 -38.16 70.09 -7.74
C GLY A 398 -38.25 71.31 -8.56
N GLY A 399 -38.17 71.27 -9.83
CA GLY A 399 -38.49 72.40 -10.71
C GLY A 399 -38.98 71.90 -12.06
N THR A 400 -40.14 71.30 -12.10
CA THR A 400 -40.98 71.33 -13.30
C THR A 400 -41.64 72.68 -13.39
N THR A 401 -41.00 73.61 -14.05
CA THR A 401 -41.67 74.85 -14.49
C THR A 401 -42.58 74.49 -15.67
N GLY A 402 -43.86 74.31 -15.34
CA GLY A 402 -44.91 74.50 -16.29
C GLY A 402 -44.96 76.01 -16.68
N THR A 403 -44.68 76.32 -17.91
CA THR A 403 -45.02 77.62 -18.51
C THR A 403 -46.23 77.41 -19.38
N ASP A 404 -47.33 77.85 -18.82
CA ASP A 404 -48.55 78.22 -19.52
C ASP A 404 -48.27 79.48 -20.37
N GLY A 405 -48.63 79.44 -21.63
CA GLY A 405 -48.42 80.54 -22.55
C GLY A 405 -49.29 80.41 -23.78
N THR A 406 -50.52 80.81 -23.61
CA THR A 406 -51.48 81.12 -24.68
C THR A 406 -50.87 81.85 -25.85
N GLY A 407 -51.22 81.47 -27.06
CA GLY A 407 -50.95 82.27 -28.31
C GLY A 407 -51.45 81.62 -29.57
N THR A 408 -52.70 81.82 -29.81
CA THR A 408 -53.49 81.87 -31.04
C THR A 408 -52.78 81.83 -32.39
N ALA A 409 -53.37 81.05 -33.22
CA ALA A 409 -53.88 81.37 -34.60
C ALA A 409 -53.10 80.81 -35.83
N SER A 410 -53.82 80.04 -36.50
CA SER A 410 -54.21 80.20 -37.93
C SER A 410 -53.28 79.64 -39.03
N GLY A 411 -53.89 78.85 -39.78
CA GLY A 411 -53.70 78.73 -41.24
C GLY A 411 -53.28 77.43 -41.78
N SER A 412 -54.24 76.60 -42.07
CA SER A 412 -54.74 76.31 -43.43
C SER A 412 -53.76 75.61 -44.33
N THR A 413 -54.11 74.52 -44.68
CA THR A 413 -54.72 73.88 -45.86
C THR A 413 -53.84 72.87 -46.62
N THR A 414 -54.53 71.82 -46.87
CA THR A 414 -54.58 71.03 -48.15
C THR A 414 -53.32 70.24 -48.52
N GLY A 415 -53.47 69.09 -48.81
CA GLY A 415 -54.14 68.21 -49.72
C GLY A 415 -53.29 67.02 -49.88
N ASP A 416 -53.75 66.00 -49.90
CA ASP A 416 -54.60 65.18 -50.74
C ASP A 416 -53.81 63.98 -51.35
N THR A 417 -54.42 62.80 -51.18
CA THR A 417 -54.50 61.71 -52.14
C THR A 417 -53.20 61.09 -52.60
N THR A 418 -53.04 59.79 -52.65
CA THR A 418 -53.84 58.63 -53.11
C THR A 418 -52.89 57.41 -53.01
N SER A 419 -53.36 56.35 -52.49
CA SER A 419 -53.83 55.14 -53.26
C SER A 419 -52.84 54.32 -54.01
N GLY A 420 -52.92 53.04 -53.76
CA GLY A 420 -52.54 51.95 -54.68
C GLY A 420 -51.56 50.99 -54.05
N ASP A 421 -51.97 49.97 -53.63
CA ASP A 421 -52.73 48.76 -54.04
C ASP A 421 -51.76 47.63 -54.52
N THR A 422 -52.08 46.44 -54.01
CA THR A 422 -51.84 45.13 -54.61
C THR A 422 -50.37 44.70 -54.78
N GLY A 423 -50.03 43.58 -54.46
CA GLY A 423 -50.63 42.28 -54.41
C GLY A 423 -49.62 41.17 -54.17
N THR A 424 -50.14 40.26 -53.52
CA THR A 424 -50.12 38.82 -53.79
C THR A 424 -48.86 38.06 -54.10
N GLY A 425 -48.78 37.00 -53.42
CA GLY A 425 -48.40 35.68 -53.91
C GLY A 425 -47.03 35.21 -53.47
N GLY A 426 -46.91 34.21 -52.79
CA GLY A 426 -47.31 32.83 -52.87
C GLY A 426 -46.02 32.06 -52.58
N SER A 427 -46.07 31.28 -51.60
CA SER A 427 -46.26 29.82 -51.55
C SER A 427 -45.00 28.96 -51.81
N SER A 428 -44.85 28.05 -50.88
CA SER A 428 -44.31 26.69 -51.03
C SER A 428 -42.80 26.55 -51.24
N GLY A 429 -42.14 25.69 -50.64
CA GLY A 429 -42.40 24.42 -49.97
C GLY A 429 -41.06 23.70 -49.70
N SER A 430 -41.07 23.00 -48.66
CA SER A 430 -40.57 21.61 -48.49
C SER A 430 -39.26 21.22 -49.17
N THR A 431 -38.37 20.53 -48.60
CA THR A 431 -38.23 19.27 -47.89
C THR A 431 -36.78 18.89 -47.83
N SER A 432 -36.44 18.34 -46.70
CA SER A 432 -35.60 17.14 -46.46
C SER A 432 -34.27 16.91 -47.21
N SER A 433 -33.21 16.81 -46.53
CA SER A 433 -32.57 15.54 -46.19
C SER A 433 -31.58 15.76 -45.03
#